data_13f94a82df8aaae962d449670c12f042
#
_entry.id   13f94a82df8aaae962d449670c12f042
#
_cell.length_a   1.000
_cell.length_b   1.000
_cell.length_c   1.000
_cell.angle_alpha   90.00
_cell.angle_beta   90.00
_cell.angle_gamma   90.00
#
_symmetry.space_group_name_H-M   'P 1'
#
loop_
_entity.id
_entity.type
_entity.pdbx_description
1 polymer ?
#
loop_
_entity_poly.entity_id
_entity_poly.type
_entity_poly.pdbx_seq_one_letter_code
_entity_poly.pdbx_strand_id
1 'polypeptide(L)'
;RNAGNVDGFDIDCAGQQRQRVPGEPRLLDFGIAKILEQEPLPANGKRQTSLSAMTPAYASPEQVRQQTLTTSSDVYSLGVMLYQLLAGVRPYELGGLRPSEAEAVVCDTLPDPMRKKLEKAAITDAERKARRAQITPDIERIVAKAMHKEPGRRYGSAQELADDIRRYLDGRPVLAHPDSTGYRVRKFVRRHRWGVAVAAVGLVAVLTSAVVAGWQAREARRAAEDMEQINSFLKDVLAYSDPFVAGGT
;
A
#
# COMPACT_ATOMS: atom_id res chain seq x y z
N ARG A 1 -12.98 -36.48 33.59
CA ARG A 1 -13.57 -35.39 34.40
C ARG A 1 -12.74 -34.15 34.21
N ASN A 2 -13.36 -33.15 33.65
CA ASN A 2 -12.81 -31.82 33.37
C ASN A 2 -12.19 -31.18 34.60
N ALA A 3 -10.96 -30.74 34.48
CA ALA A 3 -10.47 -29.60 35.26
C ALA A 3 -10.49 -28.40 34.28
N GLY A 4 -11.56 -27.61 34.36
CA GLY A 4 -11.65 -26.34 33.65
C GLY A 4 -10.57 -25.39 34.20
N ASN A 5 -9.67 -24.97 33.36
CA ASN A 5 -8.79 -23.85 33.63
C ASN A 5 -9.60 -22.57 33.47
N VAL A 6 -9.95 -21.93 34.57
CA VAL A 6 -10.85 -20.77 34.66
C VAL A 6 -10.06 -19.45 34.69
N ASP A 7 -8.73 -19.49 34.60
CA ASP A 7 -7.91 -18.30 34.66
C ASP A 7 -7.59 -17.78 33.26
N GLY A 8 -8.28 -16.69 32.86
CA GLY A 8 -8.14 -16.03 31.56
C GLY A 8 -6.79 -15.34 31.35
N PHE A 9 -5.69 -15.89 31.85
CA PHE A 9 -4.34 -15.36 31.73
C PHE A 9 -3.42 -16.37 31.05
N ASP A 10 -2.51 -15.86 30.24
CA ASP A 10 -1.40 -16.60 29.65
C ASP A 10 -0.09 -16.00 30.12
N ILE A 11 0.97 -16.83 30.15
CA ILE A 11 2.33 -16.40 30.48
C ILE A 11 3.09 -16.13 29.19
N ASP A 12 3.64 -14.94 29.00
CA ASP A 12 4.50 -14.61 27.86
C ASP A 12 5.93 -15.16 28.04
N CYS A 13 6.76 -15.03 27.02
CA CYS A 13 8.15 -15.49 27.04
C CYS A 13 9.04 -14.77 28.06
N ALA A 14 8.55 -13.70 28.69
CA ALA A 14 9.20 -12.99 29.80
C ALA A 14 8.62 -13.36 31.16
N GLY A 15 7.71 -14.35 31.24
CA GLY A 15 7.08 -14.80 32.49
C GLY A 15 5.97 -13.86 33.00
N GLN A 16 5.48 -12.93 32.22
CA GLN A 16 4.42 -12.00 32.62
C GLN A 16 3.04 -12.55 32.27
N GLN A 17 2.08 -12.42 33.18
CA GLN A 17 0.68 -12.76 32.99
C GLN A 17 0.00 -11.71 32.11
N ARG A 18 -0.53 -12.10 30.95
CA ARG A 18 -1.38 -11.26 30.11
C ARG A 18 -2.81 -11.78 30.09
N GLN A 19 -3.74 -10.88 30.14
CA GLN A 19 -5.17 -11.20 30.01
C GLN A 19 -5.46 -11.68 28.57
N ARG A 20 -6.20 -12.79 28.46
CA ARG A 20 -6.61 -13.30 27.14
C ARG A 20 -7.60 -12.34 26.49
N VAL A 21 -7.23 -11.82 25.34
CA VAL A 21 -8.14 -11.07 24.47
C VAL A 21 -8.74 -12.07 23.47
N PRO A 22 -10.06 -12.30 23.47
CA PRO A 22 -10.68 -13.20 22.51
C PRO A 22 -10.44 -12.71 21.09
N GLY A 23 -9.92 -13.60 20.22
CA GLY A 23 -9.66 -13.29 18.81
C GLY A 23 -8.25 -12.76 18.51
N GLU A 24 -7.33 -12.67 19.50
CA GLU A 24 -5.93 -12.34 19.23
C GLU A 24 -5.23 -13.55 18.58
N PRO A 25 -4.70 -13.41 17.36
CA PRO A 25 -3.99 -14.51 16.70
C PRO A 25 -2.66 -14.78 17.42
N ARG A 26 -2.38 -16.05 17.70
CA ARG A 26 -1.13 -16.48 18.34
C ARG A 26 -0.36 -17.41 17.43
N LEU A 27 0.93 -17.19 17.35
CA LEU A 27 1.83 -18.10 16.68
C LEU A 27 2.18 -19.24 17.65
N LEU A 28 1.64 -20.45 17.40
CA LEU A 28 1.79 -21.60 18.28
C LEU A 28 2.91 -22.56 17.85
N ASP A 29 3.55 -22.31 16.69
CA ASP A 29 4.55 -23.23 16.13
C ASP A 29 5.97 -22.79 16.50
N PHE A 30 6.57 -23.52 17.46
CA PHE A 30 7.98 -23.41 17.85
C PHE A 30 8.87 -24.46 17.14
N GLY A 31 8.34 -25.21 16.16
CA GLY A 31 9.05 -26.27 15.46
C GLY A 31 10.33 -25.83 14.75
N ILE A 32 10.44 -24.53 14.45
CA ILE A 32 11.61 -23.94 13.76
C ILE A 32 12.80 -23.74 14.72
N ALA A 33 12.57 -23.56 16.02
CA ALA A 33 13.64 -23.36 17.00
C ALA A 33 14.62 -24.57 17.10
N LYS A 34 14.14 -25.76 16.76
CA LYS A 34 14.96 -26.99 16.79
C LYS A 34 15.97 -27.08 15.64
N ILE A 35 15.82 -26.28 14.59
CA ILE A 35 16.73 -26.27 13.42
C ILE A 35 17.94 -25.36 13.68
N LEU A 36 17.83 -24.41 14.61
CA LEU A 36 18.92 -23.49 14.99
C LEU A 36 19.85 -24.08 16.07
N GLU A 37 19.47 -25.13 16.77
CA GLU A 37 20.39 -25.89 17.61
C GLU A 37 21.31 -26.70 16.71
N GLN A 38 22.58 -26.27 16.66
CA GLN A 38 23.67 -26.98 15.99
C GLN A 38 23.91 -28.32 16.70
N GLU A 39 23.25 -29.39 16.28
CA GLU A 39 23.73 -30.72 16.62
C GLU A 39 25.01 -31.02 15.82
N PRO A 40 26.03 -31.65 16.45
CA PRO A 40 27.25 -32.05 15.77
C PRO A 40 26.91 -32.96 14.59
N LEU A 41 27.53 -32.71 13.44
CA LEU A 41 27.34 -33.48 12.20
C LEU A 41 27.53 -34.97 12.45
N PRO A 42 26.57 -35.85 12.15
CA PRO A 42 26.84 -37.29 12.12
C PRO A 42 27.84 -37.57 11.00
N ALA A 43 28.80 -38.41 11.25
CA ALA A 43 29.97 -38.73 10.43
C ALA A 43 29.67 -39.24 8.98
N ASN A 44 28.42 -39.36 8.59
CA ASN A 44 28.00 -39.91 7.30
C ASN A 44 27.42 -38.88 6.30
N GLY A 45 27.71 -37.60 6.43
CA GLY A 45 27.62 -36.63 5.33
C GLY A 45 26.27 -36.42 4.63
N LYS A 46 25.19 -37.08 5.02
CA LYS A 46 23.85 -36.87 4.49
C LYS A 46 22.97 -36.24 5.56
N ARG A 47 22.86 -34.91 5.52
CA ARG A 47 21.75 -34.22 6.17
C ARG A 47 20.44 -34.68 5.49
N GLN A 48 19.87 -35.74 6.02
CA GLN A 48 18.44 -36.02 5.84
C GLN A 48 17.69 -35.01 6.76
N THR A 49 17.74 -33.72 6.43
CA THR A 49 16.70 -32.80 6.85
C THR A 49 15.46 -33.25 6.14
N SER A 50 14.75 -34.16 6.81
CA SER A 50 13.54 -34.76 6.30
C SER A 50 12.58 -33.60 5.96
N LEU A 51 12.29 -33.42 4.67
CA LEU A 51 11.08 -32.74 4.16
C LEU A 51 9.82 -33.23 4.90
N SER A 52 9.93 -34.31 5.64
CA SER A 52 8.91 -34.94 6.50
C SER A 52 8.58 -34.16 7.76
N ALA A 53 9.44 -33.25 8.24
CA ALA A 53 9.18 -32.46 9.45
C ALA A 53 8.69 -31.03 9.15
N MET A 54 8.77 -30.58 7.89
CA MET A 54 8.26 -29.28 7.46
C MET A 54 6.94 -29.48 6.72
N THR A 55 5.97 -28.60 6.94
CA THR A 55 4.77 -28.57 6.11
C THR A 55 5.16 -27.92 4.77
N PRO A 56 5.36 -28.72 3.67
CA PRO A 56 5.97 -28.22 2.42
C PRO A 56 5.20 -27.05 1.80
N ALA A 57 3.92 -26.93 2.15
CA ALA A 57 3.02 -25.92 1.63
C ALA A 57 3.39 -24.47 2.00
N TYR A 58 4.20 -24.26 3.05
CA TYR A 58 4.62 -22.94 3.53
C TYR A 58 6.13 -22.72 3.40
N ALA A 59 6.88 -23.72 2.94
CA ALA A 59 8.32 -23.67 2.81
C ALA A 59 8.75 -22.65 1.76
N SER A 60 9.80 -21.88 2.08
CA SER A 60 10.42 -20.96 1.13
C SER A 60 11.28 -21.71 0.09
N PRO A 61 11.57 -21.13 -1.07
CA PRO A 61 12.44 -21.72 -2.09
C PRO A 61 13.80 -22.15 -1.55
N GLU A 62 14.42 -21.35 -0.70
CA GLU A 62 15.71 -21.65 -0.07
C GLU A 62 15.60 -22.80 0.95
N GLN A 63 14.47 -22.94 1.64
CA GLN A 63 14.21 -24.09 2.51
C GLN A 63 14.11 -25.39 1.69
N VAL A 64 13.37 -25.33 0.59
CA VAL A 64 13.19 -26.48 -0.30
C VAL A 64 14.53 -26.89 -0.93
N ARG A 65 15.36 -25.91 -1.34
CA ARG A 65 16.70 -26.12 -1.91
C ARG A 65 17.79 -26.37 -0.87
N GLN A 66 17.46 -26.44 0.40
CA GLN A 66 18.41 -26.61 1.51
C GLN A 66 19.54 -25.58 1.51
N GLN A 67 19.23 -24.33 1.15
CA GLN A 67 20.14 -23.20 1.15
C GLN A 67 20.17 -22.52 2.52
N THR A 68 21.02 -21.51 2.69
CA THR A 68 21.13 -20.75 3.93
C THR A 68 19.80 -20.04 4.24
N LEU A 69 19.26 -20.32 5.41
CA LEU A 69 18.02 -19.70 5.89
C LEU A 69 18.32 -18.33 6.49
N THR A 70 17.42 -17.39 6.24
CA THR A 70 17.49 -16.03 6.76
C THR A 70 16.10 -15.60 7.26
N THR A 71 16.01 -14.45 7.90
CA THR A 71 14.73 -13.83 8.28
C THR A 71 13.77 -13.64 7.09
N SER A 72 14.31 -13.52 5.87
CA SER A 72 13.51 -13.46 4.64
C SER A 72 12.78 -14.78 4.33
N SER A 73 13.24 -15.90 4.86
CA SER A 73 12.55 -17.19 4.74
C SER A 73 11.25 -17.20 5.54
N ASP A 74 11.29 -16.63 6.76
CA ASP A 74 10.10 -16.47 7.61
C ASP A 74 9.09 -15.50 6.97
N VAL A 75 9.59 -14.43 6.35
CA VAL A 75 8.75 -13.46 5.60
C VAL A 75 8.01 -14.17 4.46
N TYR A 76 8.66 -15.10 3.75
CA TYR A 76 8.00 -15.87 2.70
C TYR A 76 6.86 -16.73 3.27
N SER A 77 7.13 -17.47 4.35
CA SER A 77 6.13 -18.30 5.03
C SER A 77 4.94 -17.48 5.53
N LEU A 78 5.20 -16.30 6.12
CA LEU A 78 4.17 -15.35 6.50
C LEU A 78 3.37 -14.86 5.29
N GLY A 79 4.02 -14.62 4.17
CA GLY A 79 3.37 -14.26 2.90
C GLY A 79 2.43 -15.36 2.40
N VAL A 80 2.84 -16.63 2.44
CA VAL A 80 2.01 -17.79 2.08
C VAL A 80 0.80 -17.91 3.01
N MET A 81 1.00 -17.76 4.33
CA MET A 81 -0.09 -17.77 5.29
C MET A 81 -1.09 -16.63 5.04
N LEU A 82 -0.59 -15.42 4.79
CA LEU A 82 -1.43 -14.26 4.50
C LEU A 82 -2.21 -14.45 3.19
N TYR A 83 -1.58 -15.01 2.16
CA TYR A 83 -2.24 -15.39 0.92
C TYR A 83 -3.42 -16.33 1.20
N GLN A 84 -3.17 -17.42 1.94
CA GLN A 84 -4.19 -18.43 2.24
C GLN A 84 -5.32 -17.88 3.11
N LEU A 85 -5.03 -17.03 4.10
CA LEU A 85 -6.03 -16.39 4.94
C LEU A 85 -6.98 -15.50 4.12
N LEU A 86 -6.43 -14.71 3.21
CA LEU A 86 -7.20 -13.77 2.39
C LEU A 86 -7.96 -14.46 1.25
N ALA A 87 -7.27 -15.34 0.52
CA ALA A 87 -7.86 -16.03 -0.63
C ALA A 87 -8.70 -17.24 -0.21
N GLY A 88 -8.47 -17.84 0.97
CA GLY A 88 -9.09 -19.08 1.41
C GLY A 88 -8.59 -20.34 0.69
N VAL A 89 -7.61 -20.16 -0.20
CA VAL A 89 -6.97 -21.23 -0.99
C VAL A 89 -5.46 -21.07 -0.95
N ARG A 90 -4.74 -22.18 -1.13
CA ARG A 90 -3.28 -22.14 -1.16
C ARG A 90 -2.76 -21.53 -2.46
N PRO A 91 -1.60 -20.82 -2.42
CA PRO A 91 -0.97 -20.29 -3.64
C PRO A 91 -0.58 -21.40 -4.62
N TYR A 92 -0.12 -22.55 -4.10
CA TYR A 92 0.31 -23.72 -4.86
C TYR A 92 -0.46 -24.96 -4.46
N GLU A 93 -0.80 -25.78 -5.44
CA GLU A 93 -1.36 -27.12 -5.25
C GLU A 93 -0.21 -28.12 -5.30
N LEU A 94 0.26 -28.58 -4.15
CA LEU A 94 1.37 -29.52 -4.03
C LEU A 94 0.92 -30.96 -3.80
N GLY A 95 -0.39 -31.18 -3.60
CA GLY A 95 -0.93 -32.50 -3.35
C GLY A 95 -0.74 -33.44 -4.55
N GLY A 96 -0.20 -34.66 -4.31
CA GLY A 96 0.00 -35.66 -5.36
C GLY A 96 1.22 -35.45 -6.25
N LEU A 97 1.98 -34.36 -6.07
CA LEU A 97 3.23 -34.12 -6.81
C LEU A 97 4.39 -34.91 -6.20
N ARG A 98 5.31 -35.33 -7.06
CA ARG A 98 6.60 -35.87 -6.62
C ARG A 98 7.43 -34.76 -5.97
N PRO A 99 8.37 -35.09 -5.07
CA PRO A 99 9.20 -34.07 -4.40
C PRO A 99 9.89 -33.10 -5.36
N SER A 100 10.43 -33.57 -6.48
CA SER A 100 11.08 -32.74 -7.50
C SER A 100 10.12 -31.80 -8.24
N GLU A 101 8.87 -32.22 -8.45
CA GLU A 101 7.83 -31.42 -9.07
C GLU A 101 7.35 -30.34 -8.09
N ALA A 102 7.16 -30.69 -6.83
CA ALA A 102 6.81 -29.75 -5.77
C ALA A 102 7.91 -28.69 -5.58
N GLU A 103 9.19 -29.10 -5.64
CA GLU A 103 10.33 -28.18 -5.63
C GLU A 103 10.26 -27.20 -6.81
N ALA A 104 10.10 -27.68 -8.03
CA ALA A 104 9.98 -26.83 -9.22
C ALA A 104 8.82 -25.82 -9.09
N VAL A 105 7.67 -26.27 -8.57
CA VAL A 105 6.52 -25.38 -8.36
C VAL A 105 6.84 -24.29 -7.33
N VAL A 106 7.40 -24.65 -6.17
CA VAL A 106 7.70 -23.67 -5.12
C VAL A 106 8.83 -22.73 -5.54
N CYS A 107 9.86 -23.22 -6.22
CA CYS A 107 11.03 -22.43 -6.56
C CYS A 107 10.87 -21.56 -7.79
N ASP A 108 10.21 -22.06 -8.83
CA ASP A 108 10.25 -21.47 -10.16
C ASP A 108 8.90 -20.90 -10.63
N THR A 109 7.78 -21.39 -10.06
CA THR A 109 6.46 -20.91 -10.45
C THR A 109 6.02 -19.72 -9.60
N LEU A 110 5.65 -18.60 -10.24
CA LEU A 110 5.03 -17.49 -9.54
C LEU A 110 3.60 -17.86 -9.14
N PRO A 111 3.17 -17.48 -7.93
CA PRO A 111 1.79 -17.72 -7.52
C PRO A 111 0.82 -16.89 -8.37
N ASP A 112 -0.32 -17.48 -8.74
CA ASP A 112 -1.40 -16.71 -9.35
C ASP A 112 -1.82 -15.56 -8.41
N PRO A 113 -2.17 -14.38 -8.93
CA PRO A 113 -2.79 -13.32 -8.13
C PRO A 113 -4.00 -13.85 -7.36
N MET A 114 -4.17 -13.42 -6.10
CA MET A 114 -5.24 -13.93 -5.22
C MET A 114 -6.62 -13.80 -5.85
N ARG A 115 -6.90 -12.68 -6.52
CA ARG A 115 -8.18 -12.45 -7.20
C ARG A 115 -8.44 -13.45 -8.33
N LYS A 116 -7.41 -13.79 -9.11
CA LYS A 116 -7.48 -14.77 -10.19
C LYS A 116 -7.68 -16.19 -9.65
N LYS A 117 -6.99 -16.52 -8.54
CA LYS A 117 -7.14 -17.81 -7.89
C LYS A 117 -8.54 -18.00 -7.31
N LEU A 118 -9.13 -16.93 -6.74
CA LEU A 118 -10.51 -16.93 -6.24
C LEU A 118 -11.57 -17.26 -7.30
N GLU A 119 -11.34 -16.83 -8.54
CA GLU A 119 -12.28 -17.11 -9.66
C GLU A 119 -12.36 -18.60 -9.97
N LYS A 120 -11.27 -19.33 -9.72
CA LYS A 120 -11.16 -20.79 -9.96
C LYS A 120 -11.50 -21.63 -8.72
N ALA A 121 -11.65 -21.00 -7.55
CA ALA A 121 -11.88 -21.71 -6.30
C ALA A 121 -13.30 -22.28 -6.22
N ALA A 122 -13.42 -23.49 -5.68
CA ALA A 122 -14.70 -24.16 -5.42
C ALA A 122 -15.36 -23.60 -4.15
N ILE A 123 -15.77 -22.32 -4.19
CA ILE A 123 -16.46 -21.61 -3.10
C ILE A 123 -17.76 -20.99 -3.63
N THR A 124 -18.67 -20.65 -2.73
CA THR A 124 -19.93 -19.99 -3.09
C THR A 124 -19.70 -18.59 -3.67
N ASP A 125 -20.60 -18.10 -4.52
CA ASP A 125 -20.50 -16.76 -5.11
C ASP A 125 -20.54 -15.65 -4.05
N ALA A 126 -21.33 -15.85 -2.98
CA ALA A 126 -21.39 -14.92 -1.86
C ALA A 126 -20.04 -14.83 -1.15
N GLU A 127 -19.41 -15.95 -0.88
CA GLU A 127 -18.09 -16.03 -0.23
C GLU A 127 -16.99 -15.45 -1.13
N ARG A 128 -17.03 -15.78 -2.44
CA ARG A 128 -16.12 -15.21 -3.45
C ARG A 128 -16.21 -13.69 -3.48
N LYS A 129 -17.42 -13.14 -3.49
CA LYS A 129 -17.66 -11.69 -3.49
C LYS A 129 -17.14 -11.04 -2.21
N ALA A 130 -17.39 -11.65 -1.04
CA ALA A 130 -16.92 -11.13 0.24
C ALA A 130 -15.38 -11.11 0.32
N ARG A 131 -14.70 -12.19 -0.05
CA ARG A 131 -13.23 -12.27 -0.07
C ARG A 131 -12.61 -11.31 -1.10
N ARG A 132 -13.20 -11.23 -2.31
CA ARG A 132 -12.74 -10.30 -3.35
C ARG A 132 -12.80 -8.83 -2.91
N ALA A 133 -13.79 -8.45 -2.11
CA ALA A 133 -13.91 -7.10 -1.57
C ALA A 133 -12.77 -6.75 -0.59
N GLN A 134 -12.23 -7.74 0.13
CA GLN A 134 -11.11 -7.58 1.06
C GLN A 134 -9.75 -7.52 0.34
N ILE A 135 -9.62 -8.20 -0.80
CA ILE A 135 -8.37 -8.25 -1.57
C ILE A 135 -8.26 -7.00 -2.45
N THR A 136 -7.56 -6.00 -1.95
CA THR A 136 -7.23 -4.79 -2.72
C THR A 136 -5.93 -4.96 -3.50
N PRO A 137 -5.67 -4.17 -4.56
CA PRO A 137 -4.40 -4.22 -5.28
C PRO A 137 -3.17 -3.99 -4.40
N ASP A 138 -3.31 -3.21 -3.32
CA ASP A 138 -2.21 -2.94 -2.41
C ASP A 138 -1.85 -4.18 -1.57
N ILE A 139 -2.87 -4.87 -1.02
CA ILE A 139 -2.61 -6.09 -0.23
C ILE A 139 -2.08 -7.22 -1.14
N GLU A 140 -2.54 -7.33 -2.39
CA GLU A 140 -1.97 -8.25 -3.36
C GLU A 140 -0.47 -8.02 -3.58
N ARG A 141 -0.05 -6.75 -3.68
CA ARG A 141 1.36 -6.40 -3.85
C ARG A 141 2.19 -6.68 -2.60
N ILE A 142 1.66 -6.41 -1.41
CA ILE A 142 2.32 -6.76 -0.15
C ILE A 142 2.60 -8.27 -0.10
N VAL A 143 1.58 -9.08 -0.38
CA VAL A 143 1.71 -10.55 -0.39
C VAL A 143 2.67 -11.01 -1.48
N ALA A 144 2.56 -10.48 -2.70
CA ALA A 144 3.45 -10.83 -3.81
C ALA A 144 4.92 -10.47 -3.50
N LYS A 145 5.17 -9.32 -2.84
CA LYS A 145 6.52 -8.94 -2.40
C LYS A 145 7.04 -9.89 -1.32
N ALA A 146 6.24 -10.23 -0.32
CA ALA A 146 6.62 -11.17 0.72
C ALA A 146 6.96 -12.56 0.14
N MET A 147 6.21 -13.01 -0.88
CA MET A 147 6.38 -14.30 -1.56
C MET A 147 7.33 -14.24 -2.78
N HIS A 148 8.14 -13.19 -2.91
CA HIS A 148 9.09 -13.12 -4.02
C HIS A 148 10.11 -14.28 -3.93
N LYS A 149 10.49 -14.87 -5.08
CA LYS A 149 11.38 -16.04 -5.11
C LYS A 149 12.78 -15.70 -4.61
N GLU A 150 13.31 -14.55 -5.01
CA GLU A 150 14.60 -14.03 -4.56
C GLU A 150 14.47 -13.40 -3.17
N PRO A 151 15.21 -13.88 -2.14
CA PRO A 151 15.12 -13.35 -0.77
C PRO A 151 15.39 -11.84 -0.68
N GLY A 152 16.33 -11.32 -1.47
CA GLY A 152 16.69 -9.89 -1.47
C GLY A 152 15.62 -8.94 -2.01
N ARG A 153 14.58 -9.47 -2.68
CA ARG A 153 13.44 -8.69 -3.18
C ARG A 153 12.23 -8.74 -2.25
N ARG A 154 12.30 -9.53 -1.19
CA ARG A 154 11.27 -9.59 -0.14
C ARG A 154 11.41 -8.40 0.83
N TYR A 155 10.67 -8.44 1.92
CA TYR A 155 10.97 -7.61 3.08
C TYR A 155 12.14 -8.22 3.85
N GLY A 156 13.01 -7.38 4.39
CA GLY A 156 14.19 -7.82 5.14
C GLY A 156 13.87 -8.46 6.49
N SER A 157 12.66 -8.17 7.03
CA SER A 157 12.19 -8.71 8.29
C SER A 157 10.67 -8.81 8.36
N ALA A 158 10.16 -9.61 9.29
CA ALA A 158 8.73 -9.66 9.61
C ALA A 158 8.20 -8.30 10.08
N GLN A 159 9.05 -7.49 10.73
CA GLN A 159 8.69 -6.15 11.16
C GLN A 159 8.41 -5.22 9.97
N GLU A 160 9.24 -5.25 8.93
CA GLU A 160 9.02 -4.46 7.71
C GLU A 160 7.72 -4.85 6.99
N LEU A 161 7.41 -6.16 6.95
CA LEU A 161 6.14 -6.65 6.43
C LEU A 161 4.97 -6.11 7.27
N ALA A 162 5.08 -6.19 8.60
CA ALA A 162 4.04 -5.68 9.51
C ALA A 162 3.84 -4.17 9.35
N ASP A 163 4.92 -3.40 9.19
CA ASP A 163 4.84 -1.95 9.00
C ASP A 163 4.17 -1.59 7.65
N ASP A 164 4.40 -2.36 6.60
CA ASP A 164 3.75 -2.13 5.32
C ASP A 164 2.26 -2.51 5.36
N ILE A 165 1.90 -3.56 6.11
CA ILE A 165 0.49 -3.89 6.40
C ILE A 165 -0.17 -2.76 7.21
N ARG A 166 0.49 -2.20 8.23
CA ARG A 166 -0.03 -1.04 8.98
C ARG A 166 -0.25 0.17 8.07
N ARG A 167 0.71 0.46 7.16
CA ARG A 167 0.52 1.50 6.15
C ARG A 167 -0.73 1.28 5.31
N TYR A 168 -0.96 0.03 4.90
CA TYR A 168 -2.16 -0.35 4.16
C TYR A 168 -3.44 -0.07 4.96
N LEU A 169 -3.48 -0.49 6.22
CA LEU A 169 -4.64 -0.30 7.11
C LEU A 169 -4.90 1.20 7.38
N ASP A 170 -3.85 1.99 7.55
CA ASP A 170 -3.91 3.46 7.72
C ASP A 170 -4.27 4.21 6.43
N GLY A 171 -4.44 3.51 5.29
CA GLY A 171 -4.67 4.13 3.99
C GLY A 171 -3.47 4.89 3.43
N ARG A 172 -2.27 4.67 3.96
CA ARG A 172 -1.00 5.25 3.47
C ARG A 172 -0.50 4.50 2.22
N PRO A 173 0.39 5.11 1.42
CA PRO A 173 1.09 4.40 0.36
C PRO A 173 1.90 3.24 0.92
N VAL A 174 1.77 2.05 0.31
CA VAL A 174 2.52 0.86 0.69
C VAL A 174 3.87 0.81 -0.03
N LEU A 175 4.90 0.26 0.64
CA LEU A 175 6.25 0.13 0.11
C LEU A 175 6.37 -0.98 -0.95
N ALA A 176 5.42 -1.91 -0.97
CA ALA A 176 5.32 -2.93 -2.02
C ALA A 176 4.92 -2.37 -3.39
N HIS A 177 4.41 -1.13 -3.43
CA HIS A 177 4.04 -0.49 -4.69
C HIS A 177 5.27 0.18 -5.31
N PRO A 178 5.54 0.00 -6.65
CA PRO A 178 6.55 0.79 -7.34
C PRO A 178 6.30 2.29 -7.15
N ASP A 179 7.38 3.06 -7.09
CA ASP A 179 7.32 4.51 -6.92
C ASP A 179 6.54 5.18 -8.06
N SER A 180 5.28 5.47 -7.81
CA SER A 180 4.40 6.22 -8.70
C SER A 180 3.87 7.44 -7.97
N THR A 181 4.23 8.62 -8.46
CA THR A 181 3.74 9.90 -7.93
C THR A 181 2.22 9.98 -7.96
N GLY A 182 1.59 9.49 -9.03
CA GLY A 182 0.13 9.44 -9.16
C GLY A 182 -0.56 8.59 -8.09
N TYR A 183 0.02 7.44 -7.73
CA TYR A 183 -0.49 6.60 -6.65
C TYR A 183 -0.41 7.32 -5.29
N ARG A 184 0.73 7.97 -4.98
CA ARG A 184 0.92 8.73 -3.73
C ARG A 184 -0.07 9.88 -3.62
N VAL A 185 -0.23 10.67 -4.71
CA VAL A 185 -1.19 11.78 -4.78
C VAL A 185 -2.62 11.29 -4.58
N ARG A 186 -3.02 10.22 -5.28
CA ARG A 186 -4.36 9.64 -5.15
C ARG A 186 -4.67 9.19 -3.71
N LYS A 187 -3.71 8.54 -3.04
CA LYS A 187 -3.85 8.13 -1.63
C LYS A 187 -3.95 9.35 -0.71
N PHE A 188 -3.14 10.39 -0.96
CA PHE A 188 -3.18 11.63 -0.20
C PHE A 188 -4.53 12.33 -0.33
N VAL A 189 -5.02 12.53 -1.56
CA VAL A 189 -6.32 13.16 -1.84
C VAL A 189 -7.47 12.37 -1.18
N ARG A 190 -7.46 11.04 -1.30
CA ARG A 190 -8.50 10.21 -0.69
C ARG A 190 -8.51 10.31 0.84
N ARG A 191 -7.35 10.45 1.46
CA ARG A 191 -7.20 10.58 2.91
C ARG A 191 -7.62 11.97 3.40
N HIS A 192 -7.27 13.01 2.65
CA HIS A 192 -7.51 14.41 3.01
C HIS A 192 -8.56 15.08 2.12
N ARG A 193 -9.59 14.32 1.72
CA ARG A 193 -10.61 14.78 0.75
C ARG A 193 -11.24 16.13 1.11
N TRP A 194 -11.53 16.36 2.36
CA TRP A 194 -12.12 17.63 2.82
C TRP A 194 -11.12 18.78 2.74
N GLY A 195 -9.88 18.59 3.18
CA GLY A 195 -8.84 19.61 3.07
C GLY A 195 -8.53 19.99 1.63
N VAL A 196 -8.44 18.98 0.74
CA VAL A 196 -8.24 19.20 -0.70
C VAL A 196 -9.43 19.91 -1.34
N ALA A 197 -10.66 19.57 -0.95
CA ALA A 197 -11.87 20.24 -1.44
C ALA A 197 -11.89 21.72 -1.03
N VAL A 198 -11.60 22.02 0.23
CA VAL A 198 -11.52 23.42 0.72
C VAL A 198 -10.42 24.19 -0.01
N ALA A 199 -9.23 23.61 -0.17
CA ALA A 199 -8.14 24.25 -0.90
C ALA A 199 -8.50 24.50 -2.38
N ALA A 200 -9.18 23.56 -3.04
CA ALA A 200 -9.65 23.72 -4.41
C ALA A 200 -10.69 24.86 -4.54
N VAL A 201 -11.67 24.92 -3.64
CA VAL A 201 -12.67 26.01 -3.61
C VAL A 201 -11.99 27.35 -3.38
N GLY A 202 -11.04 27.42 -2.43
CA GLY A 202 -10.26 28.65 -2.18
C GLY A 202 -9.48 29.11 -3.40
N LEU A 203 -8.83 28.19 -4.10
CA LEU A 203 -8.10 28.50 -5.33
C LEU A 203 -9.03 29.03 -6.43
N VAL A 204 -10.19 28.41 -6.63
CA VAL A 204 -11.19 28.89 -7.61
C VAL A 204 -11.67 30.27 -7.23
N ALA A 205 -11.96 30.54 -5.96
CA ALA A 205 -12.37 31.88 -5.49
C ALA A 205 -11.29 32.95 -5.75
N VAL A 206 -10.01 32.64 -5.52
CA VAL A 206 -8.90 33.56 -5.82
C VAL A 206 -8.80 33.82 -7.32
N LEU A 207 -8.88 32.78 -8.15
CA LEU A 207 -8.80 32.92 -9.60
C LEU A 207 -9.97 33.74 -10.15
N THR A 208 -11.19 33.48 -9.68
CA THR A 208 -12.38 34.26 -10.11
C THR A 208 -12.28 35.71 -9.68
N SER A 209 -11.83 35.99 -8.45
CA SER A 209 -11.64 37.38 -8.00
C SER A 209 -10.56 38.12 -8.80
N ALA A 210 -9.47 37.46 -9.18
CA ALA A 210 -8.43 38.02 -10.04
C ALA A 210 -8.93 38.35 -11.45
N VAL A 211 -9.77 37.47 -12.03
CA VAL A 211 -10.41 37.71 -13.34
C VAL A 211 -11.35 38.92 -13.25
N VAL A 212 -12.20 38.98 -12.23
CA VAL A 212 -13.13 40.09 -12.03
C VAL A 212 -12.37 41.42 -11.83
N ALA A 213 -11.33 41.43 -10.97
CA ALA A 213 -10.49 42.60 -10.77
C ALA A 213 -9.81 43.05 -12.07
N GLY A 214 -9.33 42.11 -12.89
CA GLY A 214 -8.77 42.43 -14.21
C GLY A 214 -9.78 43.03 -15.18
N TRP A 215 -11.03 42.59 -15.16
CA TRP A 215 -12.11 43.18 -15.96
C TRP A 215 -12.43 44.59 -15.50
N GLN A 216 -12.63 44.82 -14.20
CA GLN A 216 -12.89 46.14 -13.65
C GLN A 216 -11.75 47.14 -13.93
N ALA A 217 -10.51 46.71 -13.82
CA ALA A 217 -9.36 47.52 -14.16
C ALA A 217 -9.32 47.92 -15.65
N ARG A 218 -9.72 47.03 -16.56
CA ARG A 218 -9.81 47.34 -17.99
C ARG A 218 -10.94 48.35 -18.28
N GLU A 219 -12.08 48.19 -17.64
CA GLU A 219 -13.23 49.07 -17.80
C GLU A 219 -12.93 50.46 -17.26
N ALA A 220 -12.30 50.58 -16.07
CA ALA A 220 -11.85 51.82 -15.52
C ALA A 220 -10.83 52.56 -16.42
N ARG A 221 -9.91 51.85 -17.06
CA ARG A 221 -8.96 52.43 -18.02
C ARG A 221 -9.65 53.03 -19.23
N ARG A 222 -10.63 52.30 -19.83
CA ARG A 222 -11.41 52.78 -20.98
C ARG A 222 -12.19 54.06 -20.61
N ALA A 223 -12.86 54.06 -19.46
CA ALA A 223 -13.57 55.24 -18.99
C ALA A 223 -12.62 56.45 -18.74
N ALA A 224 -11.40 56.21 -18.26
CA ALA A 224 -10.39 57.27 -18.10
C ALA A 224 -9.90 57.83 -19.44
N GLU A 225 -9.67 56.98 -20.45
CA GLU A 225 -9.28 57.37 -21.82
C GLU A 225 -10.37 58.17 -22.48
N ASP A 226 -11.65 57.79 -22.35
CA ASP A 226 -12.80 58.53 -22.87
C ASP A 226 -12.91 59.94 -22.23
N MET A 227 -12.71 60.03 -20.89
CA MET A 227 -12.73 61.31 -20.16
C MET A 227 -11.55 62.22 -20.56
N GLU A 228 -10.39 61.66 -20.84
CA GLU A 228 -9.24 62.42 -21.30
C GLU A 228 -9.44 62.99 -22.70
N GLN A 229 -10.06 62.22 -23.61
CA GLN A 229 -10.46 62.70 -24.94
C GLN A 229 -11.50 63.84 -24.85
N ILE A 230 -12.52 63.71 -24.00
CA ILE A 230 -13.53 64.75 -23.82
C ILE A 230 -12.88 66.00 -23.24
N ASN A 231 -11.97 65.89 -22.29
CA ASN A 231 -11.29 66.99 -21.66
C ASN A 231 -10.33 67.73 -22.59
N SER A 232 -9.65 66.98 -23.48
CA SER A 232 -8.81 67.57 -24.53
C SER A 232 -9.66 68.34 -25.57
N PHE A 233 -10.77 67.76 -26.01
CA PHE A 233 -11.70 68.40 -26.94
C PHE A 233 -12.29 69.72 -26.35
N LEU A 234 -12.71 69.69 -25.08
CA LEU A 234 -13.20 70.89 -24.39
C LEU A 234 -12.13 71.97 -24.28
N LYS A 235 -10.86 71.63 -23.98
CA LYS A 235 -9.75 72.57 -23.98
C LYS A 235 -9.52 73.21 -25.35
N ASP A 236 -9.58 72.42 -26.41
CA ASP A 236 -9.40 72.93 -27.77
C ASP A 236 -10.53 73.89 -28.19
N VAL A 237 -11.80 73.55 -27.86
CA VAL A 237 -12.96 74.39 -28.14
C VAL A 237 -12.86 75.74 -27.31
N LEU A 238 -12.47 75.69 -26.04
CA LEU A 238 -12.30 76.85 -25.25
C LEU A 238 -11.12 77.76 -25.69
N ALA A 239 -10.02 77.13 -26.17
CA ALA A 239 -8.89 77.87 -26.72
C ALA A 239 -9.28 78.63 -28.02
N TYR A 240 -10.19 78.07 -28.84
CA TYR A 240 -10.73 78.74 -30.03
C TYR A 240 -11.72 79.88 -29.69
N SER A 241 -12.34 79.85 -28.53
CA SER A 241 -13.34 80.77 -28.11
C SER A 241 -12.79 81.97 -27.34
N ASP A 242 -11.48 82.06 -27.09
CA ASP A 242 -10.81 83.15 -26.38
C ASP A 242 -10.56 84.33 -27.37
N PRO A 243 -11.34 85.36 -27.31
CA PRO A 243 -11.22 86.52 -28.23
C PRO A 243 -9.94 87.33 -28.00
N PHE A 244 -9.16 87.05 -26.98
CA PHE A 244 -7.92 87.77 -26.65
C PHE A 244 -6.68 87.26 -27.40
N VAL A 245 -6.71 86.06 -27.98
CA VAL A 245 -5.57 85.49 -28.72
C VAL A 245 -5.56 85.95 -30.21
N ALA A 246 -6.65 86.53 -30.73
CA ALA A 246 -6.79 87.02 -32.13
C ALA A 246 -6.40 88.47 -32.36
N GLY A 247 -5.83 89.16 -31.39
CA GLY A 247 -5.52 90.62 -31.43
C GLY A 247 -4.06 90.97 -31.15
N GLY A 248 -3.12 90.32 -31.87
CA GLY A 248 -1.70 90.65 -31.77
C GLY A 248 -1.03 90.68 -33.19
N THR A 249 -1.22 91.82 -33.88
CA THR A 249 -0.28 92.28 -34.90
C THR A 249 0.01 93.72 -34.64
#